data_68ccdb9d5dcee476d9c975c0b9a5add9
#
_entry.id   68ccdb9d5dcee476d9c975c0b9a5add9
#
_cell.length_a   1.000
_cell.length_b   1.000
_cell.length_c   1.000
_cell.angle_alpha   90.00
_cell.angle_beta   90.00
_cell.angle_gamma   90.00
#
_symmetry.space_group_name_H-M   'P 1'
#
loop_
_entity.id
_entity.type
_entity.pdbx_description
1 polymer ?
#
loop_
_entity_poly.entity_id
_entity_poly.type
_entity_poly.pdbx_seq_one_letter_code
_entity_poly.pdbx_strand_id
1 'polypeptide(L)'
;QSIIYAPMYLKNVFYDPLMQALGCSNADLGLMVSAYGIAAMICYLPSGIVADKFRMRTLATVGFLTTAVLVAIYATLPSVQVCFALFVAMGVTSILIWWGTRFKVVRLCCEEDEYASKIGISYSIYGVTGLVLGLINAGIIASIANAATGVQVMLIFLAVIIAVLGIIAFFLIPDFKGEINKDAKLFSLAEAVQAFKHPGVIWACVAYFCVYAVYQGATYTTPYLTQCFNADGNLVNVIGLIRTYGIGLLAGPIVGFIATKIKSPSKAIIGGFVLAIAVLIGFIFYPHDPNAAIIVSVMVVLFGFATYGAFSIGSSPLSEVK
;
A
#
# COMPACT_ATOMS: atom_id res chain seq x y z
N GLN A 1 -10.96 0.38 5.94
CA GLN A 1 -10.70 0.24 4.49
C GLN A 1 -9.30 -0.32 4.18
N SER A 2 -8.27 0.12 4.90
CA SER A 2 -6.86 -0.14 4.59
C SER A 2 -6.32 -1.45 5.12
N ILE A 3 -6.87 -1.92 6.22
CA ILE A 3 -6.35 -3.09 6.93
C ILE A 3 -6.36 -4.36 6.08
N ILE A 4 -7.30 -4.45 5.12
CA ILE A 4 -7.38 -5.59 4.20
C ILE A 4 -6.10 -5.75 3.36
N TYR A 5 -5.35 -4.67 3.14
CA TYR A 5 -4.09 -4.70 2.38
C TYR A 5 -2.86 -4.94 3.27
N ALA A 6 -2.99 -4.77 4.59
CA ALA A 6 -1.85 -4.83 5.51
C ALA A 6 -1.06 -6.15 5.41
N PRO A 7 -1.68 -7.34 5.33
CA PRO A 7 -0.94 -8.60 5.30
C PRO A 7 0.03 -8.73 4.11
N MET A 8 -0.32 -8.20 2.94
CA MET A 8 0.51 -8.29 1.73
C MET A 8 1.69 -7.32 1.74
N TYR A 9 1.58 -6.24 2.52
CA TYR A 9 2.60 -5.20 2.61
C TYR A 9 3.41 -5.24 3.92
N LEU A 10 3.27 -6.29 4.75
CA LEU A 10 4.02 -6.45 6.00
C LEU A 10 5.53 -6.39 5.80
N LYS A 11 6.04 -6.85 4.65
CA LYS A 11 7.46 -6.78 4.32
C LYS A 11 8.00 -5.35 4.31
N ASN A 12 7.15 -4.34 4.12
CA ASN A 12 7.59 -2.95 4.10
C ASN A 12 8.11 -2.47 5.45
N VAL A 13 7.74 -3.17 6.52
CA VAL A 13 8.11 -2.86 7.90
C VAL A 13 8.81 -4.05 8.57
N PHE A 14 8.23 -5.25 8.48
CA PHE A 14 8.66 -6.45 9.19
C PHE A 14 9.41 -7.41 8.25
N TYR A 15 10.39 -6.88 7.51
CA TYR A 15 11.11 -7.62 6.47
C TYR A 15 11.85 -8.83 7.02
N ASP A 16 12.76 -8.59 7.97
CA ASP A 16 13.60 -9.64 8.54
C ASP A 16 12.81 -10.66 9.38
N PRO A 17 11.85 -10.24 10.25
CA PRO A 17 10.98 -11.19 10.95
C PRO A 17 10.21 -12.13 10.00
N LEU A 18 9.71 -11.61 8.88
CA LEU A 18 9.00 -12.42 7.89
C LEU A 18 9.92 -13.43 7.19
N MET A 19 11.13 -13.02 6.78
CA MET A 19 12.11 -13.92 6.19
C MET A 19 12.47 -15.06 7.12
N GLN A 20 12.75 -14.74 8.38
CA GLN A 20 13.10 -15.73 9.41
C GLN A 20 11.93 -16.68 9.68
N ALA A 21 10.71 -16.17 9.81
CA ALA A 21 9.54 -16.96 10.11
C ALA A 21 9.16 -17.93 8.99
N LEU A 22 9.28 -17.49 7.74
CA LEU A 22 8.95 -18.30 6.55
C LEU A 22 10.10 -19.18 6.08
N GLY A 23 11.32 -18.96 6.61
CA GLY A 23 12.53 -19.64 6.14
C GLY A 23 12.78 -19.40 4.64
N CYS A 24 12.43 -18.21 4.14
CA CYS A 24 12.48 -17.85 2.73
C CYS A 24 13.61 -16.86 2.42
N SER A 25 13.99 -16.77 1.15
CA SER A 25 14.97 -15.82 0.69
C SER A 25 14.35 -14.44 0.42
N ASN A 26 15.23 -13.44 0.28
CA ASN A 26 14.88 -12.10 -0.16
C ASN A 26 14.12 -12.09 -1.50
N ALA A 27 14.56 -12.96 -2.43
CA ALA A 27 13.93 -13.13 -3.73
C ALA A 27 12.50 -13.68 -3.59
N ASP A 28 12.28 -14.65 -2.70
CA ASP A 28 10.97 -15.25 -2.49
C ASP A 28 9.96 -14.23 -1.98
N LEU A 29 10.32 -13.39 -0.97
CA LEU A 29 9.46 -12.30 -0.51
C LEU A 29 9.15 -11.29 -1.63
N GLY A 30 10.15 -10.95 -2.44
CA GLY A 30 9.98 -10.07 -3.59
C GLY A 30 9.00 -10.66 -4.60
N LEU A 31 9.15 -11.94 -4.91
CA LEU A 31 8.31 -12.66 -5.84
C LEU A 31 6.87 -12.82 -5.34
N MET A 32 6.63 -13.11 -4.04
CA MET A 32 5.28 -13.16 -3.46
C MET A 32 4.52 -11.85 -3.66
N VAL A 33 5.16 -10.71 -3.37
CA VAL A 33 4.53 -9.39 -3.58
C VAL A 33 4.38 -9.06 -5.06
N SER A 34 5.29 -9.53 -5.93
CA SER A 34 5.14 -9.41 -7.37
C SER A 34 3.94 -10.22 -7.89
N ALA A 35 3.73 -11.43 -7.38
CA ALA A 35 2.55 -12.25 -7.70
C ALA A 35 1.25 -11.56 -7.29
N TYR A 36 1.21 -10.97 -6.07
CA TYR A 36 0.11 -10.11 -5.64
C TYR A 36 -0.08 -8.92 -6.60
N GLY A 37 1.00 -8.24 -6.97
CA GLY A 37 0.96 -7.09 -7.87
C GLY A 37 0.42 -7.42 -9.26
N ILE A 38 0.80 -8.56 -9.84
CA ILE A 38 0.27 -9.04 -11.12
C ILE A 38 -1.23 -9.35 -11.01
N ALA A 39 -1.64 -10.07 -9.96
CA ALA A 39 -3.05 -10.33 -9.71
C ALA A 39 -3.84 -9.04 -9.53
N ALA A 40 -3.30 -8.08 -8.76
CA ALA A 40 -3.91 -6.77 -8.56
C ALA A 40 -4.05 -6.00 -9.88
N MET A 41 -3.02 -5.98 -10.72
CA MET A 41 -3.04 -5.29 -12.02
C MET A 41 -4.17 -5.82 -12.91
N ILE A 42 -4.36 -7.14 -12.97
CA ILE A 42 -5.44 -7.77 -13.73
C ILE A 42 -6.81 -7.42 -13.14
N CYS A 43 -6.89 -7.32 -11.80
CA CYS A 43 -8.13 -7.14 -11.07
C CYS A 43 -8.60 -5.67 -10.99
N TYR A 44 -7.73 -4.68 -11.16
CA TYR A 44 -8.11 -3.25 -11.00
C TYR A 44 -9.24 -2.83 -11.94
N LEU A 45 -9.15 -3.16 -13.22
CA LEU A 45 -10.16 -2.78 -14.21
C LEU A 45 -11.50 -3.48 -13.95
N PRO A 46 -11.57 -4.82 -13.81
CA PRO A 46 -12.83 -5.49 -13.54
C PRO A 46 -13.41 -5.17 -12.16
N SER A 47 -12.64 -4.67 -11.21
CA SER A 47 -13.10 -4.29 -9.87
C SER A 47 -14.22 -3.24 -9.90
N GLY A 48 -14.13 -2.26 -10.80
CA GLY A 48 -15.19 -1.26 -11.00
C GLY A 48 -16.51 -1.90 -11.47
N ILE A 49 -16.42 -2.84 -12.42
CA ILE A 49 -17.59 -3.57 -12.95
C ILE A 49 -18.24 -4.42 -11.85
N VAL A 50 -17.40 -5.12 -11.06
CA VAL A 50 -17.88 -5.93 -9.93
C VAL A 50 -18.60 -5.03 -8.92
N ALA A 51 -18.03 -3.86 -8.59
CA ALA A 51 -18.66 -2.89 -7.71
C ALA A 51 -20.00 -2.39 -8.25
N ASP A 52 -20.18 -2.28 -9.57
CA ASP A 52 -21.45 -1.83 -10.17
C ASP A 52 -22.52 -2.91 -10.23
N LYS A 53 -22.15 -4.18 -10.28
CA LYS A 53 -23.09 -5.29 -10.45
C LYS A 53 -23.56 -5.93 -9.15
N PHE A 54 -22.87 -5.71 -8.04
CA PHE A 54 -23.19 -6.34 -6.76
C PHE A 54 -23.43 -5.30 -5.67
N ARG A 55 -24.12 -5.73 -4.61
CA ARG A 55 -24.38 -4.88 -3.43
C ARG A 55 -23.11 -4.59 -2.67
N MET A 56 -22.93 -3.35 -2.26
CA MET A 56 -21.74 -2.89 -1.53
C MET A 56 -21.54 -3.64 -0.22
N ARG A 57 -22.65 -3.89 0.53
CA ARG A 57 -22.63 -4.69 1.75
C ARG A 57 -22.06 -6.08 1.50
N THR A 58 -22.56 -6.78 0.48
CA THR A 58 -22.12 -8.13 0.14
C THR A 58 -20.65 -8.15 -0.27
N LEU A 59 -20.24 -7.24 -1.14
CA LEU A 59 -18.83 -7.16 -1.59
C LEU A 59 -17.88 -6.86 -0.44
N ALA A 60 -18.23 -5.91 0.44
CA ALA A 60 -17.42 -5.60 1.61
C ALA A 60 -17.28 -6.83 2.50
N THR A 61 -18.40 -7.46 2.87
CA THR A 61 -18.39 -8.63 3.76
C THR A 61 -17.61 -9.79 3.16
N VAL A 62 -17.89 -10.16 1.90
CA VAL A 62 -17.18 -11.26 1.22
C VAL A 62 -15.70 -10.96 1.07
N GLY A 63 -15.34 -9.75 0.62
CA GLY A 63 -13.94 -9.35 0.44
C GLY A 63 -13.14 -9.43 1.74
N PHE A 64 -13.68 -8.92 2.84
CA PHE A 64 -13.01 -8.95 4.14
C PHE A 64 -12.95 -10.37 4.71
N LEU A 65 -14.06 -11.12 4.73
CA LEU A 65 -14.07 -12.46 5.32
C LEU A 65 -13.20 -13.44 4.54
N THR A 66 -13.24 -13.42 3.21
CA THR A 66 -12.36 -14.27 2.39
C THR A 66 -10.88 -13.90 2.58
N THR A 67 -10.55 -12.61 2.65
CA THR A 67 -9.18 -12.17 2.94
C THR A 67 -8.76 -12.62 4.35
N ALA A 68 -9.63 -12.53 5.36
CA ALA A 68 -9.33 -12.99 6.70
C ALA A 68 -8.98 -14.49 6.75
N VAL A 69 -9.73 -15.32 6.03
CA VAL A 69 -9.43 -16.76 5.89
C VAL A 69 -8.07 -16.99 5.23
N LEU A 70 -7.75 -16.27 4.16
CA LEU A 70 -6.44 -16.38 3.50
C LEU A 70 -5.30 -15.96 4.43
N VAL A 71 -5.49 -14.90 5.23
CA VAL A 71 -4.50 -14.46 6.21
C VAL A 71 -4.37 -15.47 7.37
N ALA A 72 -5.46 -16.10 7.80
CA ALA A 72 -5.40 -17.17 8.80
C ALA A 72 -4.62 -18.40 8.28
N ILE A 73 -4.76 -18.75 7.00
CA ILE A 73 -3.93 -19.78 6.37
C ILE A 73 -2.47 -19.30 6.28
N TYR A 74 -2.22 -18.04 5.93
CA TYR A 74 -0.86 -17.47 5.93
C TYR A 74 -0.22 -17.53 7.32
N ALA A 75 -0.99 -17.35 8.40
CA ALA A 75 -0.51 -17.45 9.78
C ALA A 75 -0.02 -18.86 10.16
N THR A 76 -0.37 -19.91 9.42
CA THR A 76 0.21 -21.24 9.62
C THR A 76 1.66 -21.34 9.13
N LEU A 77 2.20 -20.27 8.54
CA LEU A 77 3.54 -20.22 7.93
C LEU A 77 3.77 -21.37 6.93
N PRO A 78 2.92 -21.50 5.92
CA PRO A 78 3.03 -22.60 4.97
C PRO A 78 4.25 -22.43 4.05
N SER A 79 4.50 -23.44 3.21
CA SER A 79 5.60 -23.38 2.25
C SER A 79 5.52 -22.15 1.33
N VAL A 80 6.66 -21.73 0.79
CA VAL A 80 6.80 -20.57 -0.11
C VAL A 80 5.82 -20.66 -1.29
N GLN A 81 5.64 -21.87 -1.86
CA GLN A 81 4.71 -22.10 -2.98
C GLN A 81 3.24 -21.83 -2.59
N VAL A 82 2.86 -22.23 -1.38
CA VAL A 82 1.51 -21.95 -0.85
C VAL A 82 1.37 -20.47 -0.56
N CYS A 83 2.39 -19.81 -0.01
CA CYS A 83 2.40 -18.36 0.18
C CYS A 83 2.20 -17.62 -1.16
N PHE A 84 2.81 -18.06 -2.23
CA PHE A 84 2.60 -17.52 -3.58
C PHE A 84 1.12 -17.55 -3.98
N ALA A 85 0.49 -18.73 -3.86
CA ALA A 85 -0.92 -18.89 -4.18
C ALA A 85 -1.82 -18.01 -3.29
N LEU A 86 -1.48 -17.90 -1.99
CA LEU A 86 -2.19 -17.01 -1.06
C LEU A 86 -2.07 -15.54 -1.46
N PHE A 87 -0.91 -15.07 -1.90
CA PHE A 87 -0.71 -13.68 -2.33
C PHE A 87 -1.50 -13.38 -3.61
N VAL A 88 -1.56 -14.31 -4.58
CA VAL A 88 -2.43 -14.19 -5.75
C VAL A 88 -3.91 -14.13 -5.32
N ALA A 89 -4.35 -15.03 -4.45
CA ALA A 89 -5.73 -15.06 -3.96
C ALA A 89 -6.09 -13.79 -3.17
N MET A 90 -5.18 -13.28 -2.33
CA MET A 90 -5.36 -11.99 -1.64
C MET A 90 -5.41 -10.82 -2.62
N GLY A 91 -4.72 -10.87 -3.76
CA GLY A 91 -4.85 -9.91 -4.85
C GLY A 91 -6.27 -9.88 -5.41
N VAL A 92 -6.88 -11.04 -5.62
CA VAL A 92 -8.27 -11.15 -6.07
C VAL A 92 -9.23 -10.60 -5.02
N THR A 93 -9.14 -11.05 -3.77
CA THR A 93 -10.11 -10.65 -2.73
C THR A 93 -10.00 -9.19 -2.37
N SER A 94 -8.80 -8.63 -2.28
CA SER A 94 -8.59 -7.24 -1.87
C SER A 94 -8.76 -6.25 -3.04
N ILE A 95 -8.43 -6.63 -4.27
CA ILE A 95 -8.53 -5.71 -5.41
C ILE A 95 -9.81 -5.93 -6.21
N LEU A 96 -10.07 -7.14 -6.71
CA LEU A 96 -11.26 -7.38 -7.52
C LEU A 96 -12.55 -7.08 -6.75
N ILE A 97 -12.63 -7.54 -5.50
CA ILE A 97 -13.85 -7.42 -4.69
C ILE A 97 -13.93 -6.07 -3.98
N TRP A 98 -12.82 -5.61 -3.37
CA TRP A 98 -12.89 -4.46 -2.45
C TRP A 98 -12.43 -3.13 -3.05
N TRP A 99 -11.49 -3.08 -4.00
CA TRP A 99 -10.92 -1.82 -4.47
C TRP A 99 -11.97 -0.87 -5.07
N GLY A 100 -12.75 -1.32 -6.06
CA GLY A 100 -13.84 -0.53 -6.65
C GLY A 100 -14.95 -0.24 -5.64
N THR A 101 -15.27 -1.24 -4.80
CA THR A 101 -16.29 -1.14 -3.77
C THR A 101 -16.04 -0.01 -2.78
N ARG A 102 -14.79 0.18 -2.32
CA ARG A 102 -14.44 1.23 -1.35
C ARG A 102 -14.73 2.64 -1.87
N PHE A 103 -14.45 2.91 -3.13
CA PHE A 103 -14.72 4.21 -3.75
C PHE A 103 -16.21 4.43 -3.94
N LYS A 104 -16.92 3.39 -4.37
CA LYS A 104 -18.36 3.45 -4.58
C LYS A 104 -19.12 3.63 -3.26
N VAL A 105 -18.73 2.96 -2.17
CA VAL A 105 -19.32 3.18 -0.85
C VAL A 105 -19.19 4.65 -0.43
N VAL A 106 -18.01 5.26 -0.61
CA VAL A 106 -17.83 6.69 -0.27
C VAL A 106 -18.73 7.56 -1.15
N ARG A 107 -18.81 7.27 -2.45
CA ARG A 107 -19.65 8.04 -3.40
C ARG A 107 -21.14 7.95 -3.05
N LEU A 108 -21.60 6.80 -2.58
CA LEU A 108 -23.00 6.60 -2.18
C LEU A 108 -23.33 7.21 -0.81
N CYS A 109 -22.32 7.56 0.00
CA CYS A 109 -22.49 8.15 1.32
C CYS A 109 -22.36 9.68 1.35
N CYS A 110 -22.08 10.35 0.20
CA CYS A 110 -21.89 11.80 0.16
C CYS A 110 -22.40 12.39 -1.17
N GLU A 111 -22.58 13.71 -1.19
CA GLU A 111 -22.89 14.46 -2.41
C GLU A 111 -21.67 14.55 -3.32
N GLU A 112 -21.88 14.86 -4.61
CA GLU A 112 -20.83 14.81 -5.62
C GLU A 112 -19.71 15.84 -5.38
N ASP A 113 -20.05 16.99 -4.88
CA ASP A 113 -19.13 18.08 -4.50
C ASP A 113 -18.30 17.76 -3.25
N GLU A 114 -18.80 16.92 -2.32
CA GLU A 114 -18.10 16.47 -1.14
C GLU A 114 -17.16 15.27 -1.40
N TYR A 115 -17.34 14.55 -2.51
CA TYR A 115 -16.67 13.27 -2.75
C TYR A 115 -15.14 13.35 -2.62
N ALA A 116 -14.51 14.37 -3.20
CA ALA A 116 -13.05 14.54 -3.13
C ALA A 116 -12.56 14.73 -1.67
N SER A 117 -13.30 15.50 -0.88
CA SER A 117 -13.00 15.70 0.55
C SER A 117 -13.13 14.41 1.35
N LYS A 118 -14.22 13.65 1.15
CA LYS A 118 -14.46 12.38 1.87
C LYS A 118 -13.44 11.30 1.49
N ILE A 119 -13.03 11.25 0.22
CA ILE A 119 -11.92 10.37 -0.20
C ILE A 119 -10.61 10.80 0.47
N GLY A 120 -10.31 12.09 0.54
CA GLY A 120 -9.13 12.60 1.24
C GLY A 120 -9.12 12.20 2.72
N ILE A 121 -10.23 12.36 3.43
CA ILE A 121 -10.40 11.91 4.83
C ILE A 121 -10.18 10.40 4.94
N SER A 122 -10.73 9.62 4.01
CA SER A 122 -10.54 8.16 3.98
C SER A 122 -9.07 7.76 3.87
N TYR A 123 -8.28 8.47 3.07
CA TYR A 123 -6.83 8.25 2.98
C TYR A 123 -6.07 8.70 4.23
N SER A 124 -6.49 9.78 4.87
CA SER A 124 -5.88 10.22 6.14
C SER A 124 -6.11 9.18 7.25
N ILE A 125 -7.35 8.67 7.37
CA ILE A 125 -7.67 7.58 8.30
C ILE A 125 -6.85 6.31 7.97
N TYR A 126 -6.61 6.04 6.70
CA TYR A 126 -5.73 4.96 6.27
C TYR A 126 -4.33 5.09 6.89
N GLY A 127 -3.70 6.25 6.78
CA GLY A 127 -2.36 6.49 7.32
C GLY A 127 -2.32 6.32 8.84
N VAL A 128 -3.27 6.95 9.56
CA VAL A 128 -3.36 6.83 11.03
C VAL A 128 -3.58 5.37 11.47
N THR A 129 -4.53 4.67 10.84
CA THR A 129 -4.82 3.28 11.16
C THR A 129 -3.61 2.38 10.88
N GLY A 130 -2.93 2.61 9.76
CA GLY A 130 -1.71 1.87 9.40
C GLY A 130 -0.60 2.06 10.43
N LEU A 131 -0.41 3.29 10.92
CA LEU A 131 0.58 3.59 11.96
C LEU A 131 0.22 2.90 13.29
N VAL A 132 -1.02 3.03 13.76
CA VAL A 132 -1.48 2.42 15.02
C VAL A 132 -1.34 0.89 14.98
N LEU A 133 -1.84 0.26 13.92
CA LEU A 133 -1.75 -1.20 13.77
C LEU A 133 -0.30 -1.65 13.58
N GLY A 134 0.49 -0.86 12.89
CA GLY A 134 1.91 -1.13 12.72
C GLY A 134 2.66 -1.08 14.06
N LEU A 135 2.36 -0.12 14.94
CA LEU A 135 2.94 -0.05 16.29
C LEU A 135 2.50 -1.25 17.17
N ILE A 136 1.24 -1.66 17.08
CA ILE A 136 0.75 -2.85 17.78
C ILE A 136 1.51 -4.09 17.27
N ASN A 137 1.62 -4.25 15.97
CA ASN A 137 2.37 -5.36 15.35
C ASN A 137 3.84 -5.35 15.73
N ALA A 138 4.48 -4.16 15.80
CA ALA A 138 5.86 -4.03 16.26
C ALA A 138 6.00 -4.45 17.73
N GLY A 139 5.04 -4.07 18.57
CA GLY A 139 4.97 -4.51 19.97
C GLY A 139 4.83 -6.04 20.11
N ILE A 140 3.99 -6.67 19.26
CA ILE A 140 3.84 -8.13 19.23
C ILE A 140 5.18 -8.79 18.87
N ILE A 141 5.82 -8.34 17.79
CA ILE A 141 7.12 -8.89 17.35
C ILE A 141 8.20 -8.69 18.41
N ALA A 142 8.27 -7.51 19.05
CA ALA A 142 9.26 -7.21 20.07
C ALA A 142 9.06 -7.99 21.37
N SER A 143 7.83 -8.37 21.70
CA SER A 143 7.50 -9.09 22.95
C SER A 143 7.70 -10.60 22.86
N ILE A 144 7.87 -11.15 21.66
CA ILE A 144 7.97 -12.60 21.42
C ILE A 144 9.36 -12.92 20.87
N ALA A 145 10.18 -13.63 21.66
CA ALA A 145 11.56 -13.96 21.30
C ALA A 145 11.69 -14.84 20.05
N ASN A 146 10.71 -15.73 19.80
CA ASN A 146 10.71 -16.57 18.63
C ASN A 146 10.06 -15.85 17.44
N ALA A 147 10.84 -15.56 16.40
CA ALA A 147 10.39 -14.82 15.20
C ALA A 147 9.19 -15.48 14.52
N ALA A 148 9.16 -16.80 14.37
CA ALA A 148 8.06 -17.52 13.77
C ALA A 148 6.76 -17.34 14.57
N THR A 149 6.83 -17.54 15.89
CA THR A 149 5.68 -17.33 16.78
C THR A 149 5.21 -15.87 16.77
N GLY A 150 6.15 -14.91 16.77
CA GLY A 150 5.83 -13.48 16.69
C GLY A 150 5.05 -13.14 15.42
N VAL A 151 5.51 -13.64 14.27
CA VAL A 151 4.84 -13.43 12.97
C VAL A 151 3.49 -14.16 12.92
N GLN A 152 3.39 -15.37 13.47
CA GLN A 152 2.10 -16.09 13.56
C GLN A 152 1.07 -15.30 14.37
N VAL A 153 1.44 -14.82 15.56
CA VAL A 153 0.54 -14.03 16.43
C VAL A 153 0.12 -12.73 15.73
N MET A 154 1.05 -12.05 15.07
CA MET A 154 0.77 -10.84 14.28
C MET A 154 -0.23 -11.13 13.15
N LEU A 155 -0.04 -12.21 12.40
CA LEU A 155 -0.94 -12.59 11.30
C LEU A 155 -2.32 -13.02 11.80
N ILE A 156 -2.41 -13.77 12.92
CA ILE A 156 -3.68 -14.12 13.56
C ILE A 156 -4.41 -12.86 14.02
N PHE A 157 -3.71 -11.94 14.66
CA PHE A 157 -4.27 -10.65 15.08
C PHE A 157 -4.88 -9.88 13.89
N LEU A 158 -4.15 -9.79 12.77
CA LEU A 158 -4.65 -9.15 11.55
C LEU A 158 -5.85 -9.90 10.97
N ALA A 159 -5.82 -11.24 10.91
CA ALA A 159 -6.92 -12.05 10.43
C ALA A 159 -8.20 -11.82 11.24
N VAL A 160 -8.08 -11.79 12.58
CA VAL A 160 -9.21 -11.54 13.47
C VAL A 160 -9.79 -10.13 13.24
N ILE A 161 -8.96 -9.10 13.18
CA ILE A 161 -9.46 -7.74 12.93
C ILE A 161 -10.13 -7.63 11.57
N ILE A 162 -9.55 -8.21 10.53
CA ILE A 162 -10.14 -8.21 9.18
C ILE A 162 -11.49 -8.93 9.21
N ALA A 163 -11.60 -10.07 9.88
CA ALA A 163 -12.86 -10.80 10.02
C ALA A 163 -13.93 -10.00 10.77
N VAL A 164 -13.55 -9.39 11.91
CA VAL A 164 -14.45 -8.54 12.70
C VAL A 164 -14.96 -7.36 11.86
N LEU A 165 -14.08 -6.71 11.10
CA LEU A 165 -14.49 -5.62 10.20
C LEU A 165 -15.39 -6.10 9.06
N GLY A 166 -15.19 -7.31 8.54
CA GLY A 166 -16.11 -7.94 7.58
C GLY A 166 -17.50 -8.15 8.15
N ILE A 167 -17.59 -8.63 9.39
CA ILE A 167 -18.87 -8.80 10.12
C ILE A 167 -19.51 -7.42 10.38
N ILE A 168 -18.75 -6.45 10.86
CA ILE A 168 -19.23 -5.09 11.10
C ILE A 168 -19.73 -4.45 9.80
N ALA A 169 -19.04 -4.65 8.68
CA ALA A 169 -19.45 -4.14 7.37
C ALA A 169 -20.84 -4.69 6.97
N PHE A 170 -21.14 -5.95 7.28
CA PHE A 170 -22.46 -6.54 7.02
C PHE A 170 -23.58 -5.81 7.74
N PHE A 171 -23.36 -5.38 8.98
CA PHE A 171 -24.38 -4.70 9.77
C PHE A 171 -24.45 -3.19 9.54
N LEU A 172 -23.30 -2.54 9.29
CA LEU A 172 -23.22 -1.08 9.19
C LEU A 172 -23.40 -0.52 7.78
N ILE A 173 -23.07 -1.28 6.73
CA ILE A 173 -23.26 -0.78 5.36
C ILE A 173 -24.74 -0.93 4.99
N PRO A 174 -25.47 0.18 4.76
CA PRO A 174 -26.87 0.12 4.37
C PRO A 174 -27.02 -0.40 2.94
N ASP A 175 -28.23 -0.84 2.60
CA ASP A 175 -28.62 -1.07 1.21
C ASP A 175 -28.92 0.27 0.56
N PHE A 176 -28.12 0.69 -0.41
CA PHE A 176 -28.32 1.94 -1.13
C PHE A 176 -29.29 1.74 -2.29
N LYS A 177 -30.25 2.66 -2.42
CA LYS A 177 -31.16 2.67 -3.60
C LYS A 177 -30.35 2.95 -4.87
N GLY A 178 -30.51 2.10 -5.89
CA GLY A 178 -29.81 2.29 -7.17
C GLY A 178 -28.32 1.92 -7.15
N GLU A 179 -27.84 1.24 -6.12
CA GLU A 179 -26.43 0.80 -6.05
C GLU A 179 -26.03 -0.20 -7.16
N ILE A 180 -27.01 -0.95 -7.69
CA ILE A 180 -26.78 -1.94 -8.75
C ILE A 180 -27.12 -1.28 -10.10
N ASN A 181 -26.12 -1.13 -10.94
CA ASN A 181 -26.28 -0.72 -12.31
C ASN A 181 -26.31 -1.97 -13.22
N LYS A 182 -27.51 -2.39 -13.64
CA LYS A 182 -27.69 -3.54 -14.53
C LYS A 182 -27.13 -3.30 -15.93
N ASP A 183 -27.09 -2.04 -16.35
CA ASP A 183 -26.63 -1.59 -17.68
C ASP A 183 -25.14 -1.20 -17.68
N ALA A 184 -24.41 -1.44 -16.57
CA ALA A 184 -22.99 -1.18 -16.51
C ALA A 184 -22.27 -1.91 -17.64
N LYS A 185 -21.78 -1.13 -18.61
CA LYS A 185 -21.04 -1.65 -19.76
C LYS A 185 -19.78 -2.34 -19.26
N LEU A 186 -19.49 -3.51 -19.82
CA LEU A 186 -18.19 -4.12 -19.70
C LEU A 186 -17.14 -3.12 -20.19
N PHE A 187 -15.98 -3.10 -19.51
CA PHE A 187 -14.85 -2.30 -19.93
C PHE A 187 -14.61 -2.44 -21.44
N SER A 188 -14.64 -1.32 -22.13
CA SER A 188 -14.33 -1.28 -23.57
C SER A 188 -12.84 -1.17 -23.76
N LEU A 189 -12.20 -2.28 -24.14
CA LEU A 189 -10.78 -2.30 -24.50
C LEU A 189 -10.48 -1.28 -25.62
N ALA A 190 -11.46 -1.06 -26.53
CA ALA A 190 -11.34 -0.10 -27.61
C ALA A 190 -11.24 1.35 -27.08
N GLU A 191 -12.04 1.72 -26.08
CA GLU A 191 -11.96 3.05 -25.45
C GLU A 191 -10.65 3.26 -24.71
N ALA A 192 -10.16 2.23 -24.00
CA ALA A 192 -8.85 2.29 -23.35
C ALA A 192 -7.71 2.45 -24.38
N VAL A 193 -7.72 1.65 -25.44
CA VAL A 193 -6.72 1.77 -26.53
C VAL A 193 -6.78 3.16 -27.16
N GLN A 194 -7.97 3.75 -27.29
CA GLN A 194 -8.11 5.10 -27.83
C GLN A 194 -7.47 6.16 -26.92
N ALA A 195 -7.60 6.03 -25.59
CA ALA A 195 -6.93 6.92 -24.64
C ALA A 195 -5.40 6.83 -24.76
N PHE A 196 -4.86 5.63 -24.97
CA PHE A 196 -3.42 5.42 -25.20
C PHE A 196 -2.89 5.94 -26.54
N LYS A 197 -3.75 6.38 -27.47
CA LYS A 197 -3.27 7.06 -28.68
C LYS A 197 -2.79 8.48 -28.40
N HIS A 198 -3.15 9.07 -27.27
CA HIS A 198 -2.67 10.41 -26.90
C HIS A 198 -1.29 10.32 -26.23
N PRO A 199 -0.22 10.92 -26.84
CA PRO A 199 1.14 10.77 -26.31
C PRO A 199 1.29 11.32 -24.88
N GLY A 200 0.56 12.36 -24.51
CA GLY A 200 0.58 12.89 -23.15
C GLY A 200 0.09 11.89 -22.10
N VAL A 201 -0.88 11.04 -22.43
CA VAL A 201 -1.35 9.97 -21.56
C VAL A 201 -0.26 8.92 -21.36
N ILE A 202 0.43 8.53 -22.44
CA ILE A 202 1.55 7.57 -22.36
C ILE A 202 2.65 8.12 -21.44
N TRP A 203 3.08 9.36 -21.64
CA TRP A 203 4.13 9.97 -20.82
C TRP A 203 3.73 10.13 -19.35
N ALA A 204 2.47 10.47 -19.08
CA ALA A 204 1.96 10.53 -17.71
C ALA A 204 1.94 9.14 -17.03
N CYS A 205 1.55 8.08 -17.76
CA CYS A 205 1.60 6.70 -17.28
C CYS A 205 3.05 6.25 -17.00
N VAL A 206 3.99 6.55 -17.89
CA VAL A 206 5.42 6.23 -17.71
C VAL A 206 5.98 6.99 -16.50
N ALA A 207 5.66 8.27 -16.37
CA ALA A 207 6.09 9.07 -15.23
C ALA A 207 5.54 8.49 -13.91
N TYR A 208 4.25 8.15 -13.86
CA TYR A 208 3.65 7.54 -12.68
C TYR A 208 4.24 6.17 -12.36
N PHE A 209 4.52 5.35 -13.38
CA PHE A 209 5.21 4.07 -13.20
C PHE A 209 6.59 4.27 -12.56
N CYS A 210 7.40 5.21 -13.06
CA CYS A 210 8.70 5.52 -12.49
C CYS A 210 8.61 6.01 -11.04
N VAL A 211 7.66 6.90 -10.75
CA VAL A 211 7.38 7.40 -9.39
C VAL A 211 7.05 6.25 -8.46
N TYR A 212 6.13 5.37 -8.89
CA TYR A 212 5.70 4.23 -8.08
C TYR A 212 6.82 3.21 -7.86
N ALA A 213 7.63 2.96 -8.88
CA ALA A 213 8.78 2.04 -8.80
C ALA A 213 9.80 2.50 -7.74
N VAL A 214 10.15 3.79 -7.73
CA VAL A 214 11.08 4.35 -6.73
C VAL A 214 10.45 4.33 -5.33
N TYR A 215 9.17 4.70 -5.21
CA TYR A 215 8.43 4.61 -3.95
C TYR A 215 8.43 3.19 -3.37
N GLN A 216 8.15 2.18 -4.18
CA GLN A 216 8.18 0.77 -3.77
C GLN A 216 9.61 0.29 -3.47
N GLY A 217 10.58 0.78 -4.19
CA GLY A 217 12.01 0.52 -3.93
C GLY A 217 12.48 0.99 -2.54
N ALA A 218 11.83 2.00 -1.96
CA ALA A 218 12.11 2.47 -0.61
C ALA A 218 11.97 1.37 0.46
N THR A 219 11.23 0.30 0.18
CA THR A 219 11.10 -0.87 1.08
C THR A 219 12.44 -1.50 1.40
N TYR A 220 13.37 -1.50 0.45
CA TYR A 220 14.69 -2.10 0.62
C TYR A 220 15.61 -1.32 1.56
N THR A 221 15.22 -0.13 1.99
CA THR A 221 15.96 0.59 3.05
C THR A 221 15.88 -0.11 4.41
N THR A 222 14.86 -0.95 4.64
CA THR A 222 14.73 -1.77 5.86
C THR A 222 15.86 -2.80 5.96
N PRO A 223 16.02 -3.75 5.01
CA PRO A 223 17.16 -4.68 5.05
C PRO A 223 18.51 -3.99 4.88
N TYR A 224 18.58 -2.82 4.26
CA TYR A 224 19.82 -2.05 4.19
C TYR A 224 20.32 -1.61 5.57
N LEU A 225 19.41 -1.16 6.45
CA LEU A 225 19.75 -0.81 7.82
C LEU A 225 20.27 -2.01 8.62
N THR A 226 19.64 -3.19 8.50
CA THR A 226 20.08 -4.40 9.22
C THR A 226 21.37 -4.97 8.66
N GLN A 227 21.47 -5.12 7.34
CA GLN A 227 22.60 -5.83 6.71
C GLN A 227 23.87 -4.98 6.62
N CYS A 228 23.75 -3.67 6.39
CA CYS A 228 24.91 -2.79 6.21
C CYS A 228 25.33 -2.06 7.49
N PHE A 229 24.40 -1.80 8.42
CA PHE A 229 24.66 -1.04 9.64
C PHE A 229 24.43 -1.84 10.92
N ASN A 230 24.07 -3.12 10.80
CA ASN A 230 23.74 -3.99 11.93
C ASN A 230 22.79 -3.34 12.95
N ALA A 231 21.82 -2.56 12.42
CA ALA A 231 20.87 -1.82 13.24
C ALA A 231 19.94 -2.77 14.01
N ASP A 232 19.58 -2.39 15.23
CA ASP A 232 18.64 -3.16 16.06
C ASP A 232 17.29 -3.33 15.36
N GLY A 233 16.73 -4.54 15.41
CA GLY A 233 15.49 -4.89 14.73
C GLY A 233 14.29 -4.03 15.17
N ASN A 234 14.21 -3.62 16.44
CA ASN A 234 13.15 -2.74 16.91
C ASN A 234 13.28 -1.34 16.29
N LEU A 235 14.51 -0.80 16.22
CA LEU A 235 14.78 0.47 15.55
C LEU A 235 14.37 0.39 14.08
N VAL A 236 14.75 -0.68 13.39
CA VAL A 236 14.43 -0.90 11.97
C VAL A 236 12.92 -0.97 11.72
N ASN A 237 12.18 -1.68 12.58
CA ASN A 237 10.73 -1.77 12.50
C ASN A 237 10.07 -0.40 12.72
N VAL A 238 10.51 0.36 13.73
CA VAL A 238 9.99 1.72 14.01
C VAL A 238 10.28 2.67 12.84
N ILE A 239 11.49 2.67 12.30
CA ILE A 239 11.86 3.49 11.13
C ILE A 239 11.04 3.07 9.90
N GLY A 240 10.83 1.78 9.69
CA GLY A 240 9.97 1.25 8.64
C GLY A 240 8.51 1.74 8.76
N LEU A 241 7.97 1.80 9.99
CA LEU A 241 6.63 2.35 10.27
C LEU A 241 6.56 3.85 9.99
N ILE A 242 7.52 4.61 10.49
CA ILE A 242 7.60 6.05 10.27
C ILE A 242 7.68 6.34 8.77
N ARG A 243 8.56 5.64 8.04
CA ARG A 243 8.70 5.80 6.59
C ARG A 243 7.42 5.45 5.83
N THR A 244 6.76 4.34 6.20
CA THR A 244 5.63 3.81 5.42
C THR A 244 4.32 4.53 5.72
N TYR A 245 4.04 4.83 6.98
CA TYR A 245 2.77 5.39 7.41
C TYR A 245 2.89 6.79 8.01
N GLY A 246 3.90 7.04 8.85
CA GLY A 246 4.09 8.33 9.51
C GLY A 246 4.39 9.45 8.51
N ILE A 247 5.31 9.21 7.60
CA ILE A 247 5.65 10.19 6.55
C ILE A 247 4.48 10.46 5.63
N GLY A 248 3.64 9.47 5.35
CA GLY A 248 2.44 9.65 4.52
C GLY A 248 1.48 10.72 5.02
N LEU A 249 1.43 10.94 6.33
CA LEU A 249 0.59 11.98 6.94
C LEU A 249 1.09 13.39 6.65
N LEU A 250 2.39 13.57 6.46
CA LEU A 250 3.03 14.87 6.28
C LEU A 250 3.43 15.14 4.83
N ALA A 251 4.05 14.18 4.17
CA ALA A 251 4.64 14.37 2.85
C ALA A 251 3.58 14.68 1.78
N GLY A 252 2.43 14.01 1.82
CA GLY A 252 1.34 14.27 0.88
C GLY A 252 0.83 15.72 0.93
N PRO A 253 0.35 16.21 2.09
CA PRO A 253 -0.09 17.59 2.26
C PRO A 253 0.98 18.63 1.94
N ILE A 254 2.23 18.41 2.41
CA ILE A 254 3.33 19.36 2.19
C ILE A 254 3.68 19.46 0.70
N VAL A 255 3.88 18.32 0.03
CA VAL A 255 4.24 18.32 -1.39
C VAL A 255 3.07 18.75 -2.26
N GLY A 256 1.82 18.42 -1.89
CA GLY A 256 0.61 18.94 -2.53
C GLY A 256 0.51 20.46 -2.43
N PHE A 257 0.77 21.04 -1.26
CA PHE A 257 0.83 22.49 -1.06
C PHE A 257 1.92 23.14 -1.91
N ILE A 258 3.13 22.57 -1.93
CA ILE A 258 4.23 23.04 -2.77
C ILE A 258 3.82 23.00 -4.25
N ALA A 259 3.25 21.89 -4.73
CA ALA A 259 2.78 21.75 -6.11
C ALA A 259 1.76 22.82 -6.50
N THR A 260 0.82 23.12 -5.60
CA THR A 260 -0.19 24.17 -5.79
C THR A 260 0.47 25.56 -5.86
N LYS A 261 1.41 25.84 -4.95
CA LYS A 261 2.11 27.14 -4.89
C LYS A 261 2.96 27.40 -6.15
N ILE A 262 3.66 26.39 -6.66
CA ILE A 262 4.46 26.51 -7.88
C ILE A 262 3.63 26.29 -9.16
N LYS A 263 2.33 26.00 -9.02
CA LYS A 263 1.38 25.74 -10.13
C LYS A 263 1.86 24.66 -11.11
N SER A 264 2.61 23.69 -10.65
CA SER A 264 3.09 22.56 -11.47
C SER A 264 3.39 21.33 -10.61
N PRO A 265 2.49 20.32 -10.61
CA PRO A 265 2.76 19.03 -10.01
C PRO A 265 4.04 18.38 -10.53
N SER A 266 4.30 18.47 -11.83
CA SER A 266 5.50 17.89 -12.45
C SER A 266 6.79 18.45 -11.86
N LYS A 267 6.88 19.76 -11.63
CA LYS A 267 8.06 20.38 -10.99
C LYS A 267 8.23 19.94 -9.54
N ALA A 268 7.14 19.78 -8.79
CA ALA A 268 7.19 19.28 -7.42
C ALA A 268 7.69 17.83 -7.35
N ILE A 269 7.27 16.96 -8.29
CA ILE A 269 7.75 15.59 -8.42
C ILE A 269 9.26 15.57 -8.73
N ILE A 270 9.72 16.40 -9.68
CA ILE A 270 11.15 16.52 -10.01
C ILE A 270 11.95 16.93 -8.78
N GLY A 271 11.48 17.92 -8.01
CA GLY A 271 12.12 18.34 -6.75
C GLY A 271 12.23 17.20 -5.74
N GLY A 272 11.17 16.39 -5.59
CA GLY A 272 11.19 15.18 -4.77
C GLY A 272 12.24 14.17 -5.23
N PHE A 273 12.35 13.94 -6.53
CA PHE A 273 13.37 13.03 -7.07
C PHE A 273 14.79 13.54 -6.94
N VAL A 274 15.02 14.83 -7.10
CA VAL A 274 16.35 15.43 -6.85
C VAL A 274 16.76 15.18 -5.39
N LEU A 275 15.86 15.39 -4.43
CA LEU A 275 16.12 15.08 -3.03
C LEU A 275 16.36 13.56 -2.83
N ALA A 276 15.56 12.70 -3.44
CA ALA A 276 15.73 11.24 -3.35
C ALA A 276 17.09 10.79 -3.89
N ILE A 277 17.54 11.33 -5.04
CA ILE A 277 18.86 11.05 -5.63
C ILE A 277 19.97 11.51 -4.69
N ALA A 278 19.86 12.69 -4.11
CA ALA A 278 20.87 13.20 -3.17
C ALA A 278 21.00 12.26 -1.95
N VAL A 279 19.89 11.76 -1.42
CA VAL A 279 19.91 10.80 -0.30
C VAL A 279 20.48 9.45 -0.73
N LEU A 280 20.16 8.95 -1.93
CA LEU A 280 20.74 7.71 -2.47
C LEU A 280 22.26 7.81 -2.64
N ILE A 281 22.75 8.94 -3.13
CA ILE A 281 24.18 9.23 -3.19
C ILE A 281 24.78 9.18 -1.78
N GLY A 282 24.09 9.78 -0.81
CA GLY A 282 24.49 9.68 0.59
C GLY A 282 24.58 8.24 1.08
N PHE A 283 23.62 7.37 0.76
CA PHE A 283 23.68 5.95 1.14
C PHE A 283 24.90 5.22 0.56
N ILE A 284 25.32 5.55 -0.68
CA ILE A 284 26.46 4.92 -1.34
C ILE A 284 27.79 5.32 -0.68
N PHE A 285 27.93 6.60 -0.33
CA PHE A 285 29.20 7.16 0.16
C PHE A 285 29.31 7.20 1.70
N TYR A 286 28.21 6.92 2.42
CA TYR A 286 28.26 6.94 3.87
C TYR A 286 29.02 5.71 4.43
N PRO A 287 29.95 5.90 5.37
CA PRO A 287 30.70 4.79 5.97
C PRO A 287 29.77 3.77 6.64
N HIS A 288 29.99 2.49 6.38
CA HIS A 288 29.22 1.39 6.98
C HIS A 288 29.70 1.12 8.41
N ASP A 289 29.40 2.05 9.33
CA ASP A 289 29.71 1.96 10.75
C ASP A 289 28.39 1.71 11.53
N PRO A 290 28.35 0.72 12.45
CA PRO A 290 27.19 0.47 13.31
C PRO A 290 26.74 1.71 14.10
N ASN A 291 27.67 2.60 14.48
CA ASN A 291 27.34 3.86 15.16
C ASN A 291 26.59 4.86 14.26
N ALA A 292 26.63 4.66 12.96
CA ALA A 292 25.93 5.49 11.99
C ALA A 292 24.45 5.14 11.82
N ALA A 293 23.97 4.04 12.42
CA ALA A 293 22.58 3.54 12.22
C ALA A 293 21.51 4.62 12.45
N ILE A 294 21.69 5.51 13.43
CA ILE A 294 20.74 6.60 13.71
C ILE A 294 20.73 7.63 12.58
N ILE A 295 21.91 8.04 12.09
CA ILE A 295 22.03 9.05 11.02
C ILE A 295 21.42 8.48 9.73
N VAL A 296 21.75 7.23 9.42
CA VAL A 296 21.22 6.55 8.23
C VAL A 296 19.69 6.33 8.37
N SER A 297 19.17 6.10 9.57
CA SER A 297 17.73 6.05 9.82
C SER A 297 17.03 7.38 9.49
N VAL A 298 17.66 8.52 9.84
CA VAL A 298 17.13 9.85 9.41
C VAL A 298 17.16 9.99 7.90
N MET A 299 18.21 9.52 7.23
CA MET A 299 18.28 9.52 5.76
C MET A 299 17.18 8.63 5.14
N VAL A 300 16.87 7.48 5.75
CA VAL A 300 15.76 6.60 5.32
C VAL A 300 14.41 7.32 5.42
N VAL A 301 14.18 8.05 6.51
CA VAL A 301 12.95 8.85 6.70
C VAL A 301 12.87 9.97 5.66
N LEU A 302 13.98 10.65 5.39
CA LEU A 302 14.07 11.72 4.39
C LEU A 302 13.84 11.18 2.96
N PHE A 303 14.40 10.00 2.65
CA PHE A 303 14.12 9.29 1.39
C PHE A 303 12.66 8.92 1.26
N GLY A 304 12.06 8.42 2.36
CA GLY A 304 10.63 8.14 2.44
C GLY A 304 9.77 9.39 2.17
N PHE A 305 10.15 10.53 2.73
CA PHE A 305 9.45 11.80 2.50
C PHE A 305 9.50 12.23 1.02
N ALA A 306 10.68 12.17 0.42
CA ALA A 306 10.87 12.55 -0.97
C ALA A 306 10.07 11.65 -1.93
N THR A 307 10.15 10.34 -1.73
CA THR A 307 9.48 9.35 -2.61
C THR A 307 7.98 9.27 -2.41
N TYR A 308 7.49 9.30 -1.16
CA TYR A 308 6.06 9.31 -0.86
C TYR A 308 5.41 10.63 -1.29
N GLY A 309 6.07 11.75 -1.08
CA GLY A 309 5.58 13.06 -1.53
C GLY A 309 5.36 13.10 -3.04
N ALA A 310 6.34 12.63 -3.81
CA ALA A 310 6.21 12.50 -5.26
C ALA A 310 5.08 11.52 -5.65
N PHE A 311 4.97 10.37 -4.97
CA PHE A 311 3.93 9.39 -5.20
C PHE A 311 2.52 9.95 -4.92
N SER A 312 2.33 10.73 -3.86
CA SER A 312 1.02 11.25 -3.45
C SER A 312 0.37 12.15 -4.50
N ILE A 313 1.18 12.83 -5.31
CA ILE A 313 0.72 13.71 -6.41
C ILE A 313 1.05 13.12 -7.79
N GLY A 314 1.49 11.86 -7.85
CA GLY A 314 2.00 11.23 -9.07
C GLY A 314 1.00 11.13 -10.23
N SER A 315 -0.31 11.11 -9.94
CA SER A 315 -1.38 11.14 -10.95
C SER A 315 -1.72 12.56 -11.45
N SER A 316 -1.29 13.60 -10.73
CA SER A 316 -1.65 15.00 -11.05
C SER A 316 -1.09 15.50 -12.37
N PRO A 317 0.06 15.04 -12.91
CA PRO A 317 0.52 15.42 -14.25
C PRO A 317 -0.46 15.11 -15.38
N LEU A 318 -1.39 14.14 -15.18
CA LEU A 318 -2.48 13.90 -16.15
C LEU A 318 -3.36 15.14 -16.36
N SER A 319 -3.51 15.98 -15.35
CA SER A 319 -4.26 17.24 -15.46
C SER A 319 -3.52 18.34 -16.22
N GLU A 320 -2.20 18.21 -16.42
CA GLU A 320 -1.37 19.13 -17.21
C GLU A 320 -1.39 18.76 -18.72
N VAL A 321 -1.90 17.56 -19.08
CA VAL A 321 -2.03 17.12 -20.48
C VAL A 321 -3.24 17.83 -21.08
N LYS A 322 -3.00 18.67 -22.09
CA LYS A 322 -4.02 19.40 -22.85
C LYS A 322 -4.42 18.64 -24.12
#